data_9c8df44ae09665d85e835f80da189c19
#
_entry.id   9c8df44ae09665d85e835f80da189c19
#
_cell.length_a   1.000
_cell.length_b   1.000
_cell.length_c   1.000
_cell.angle_alpha   90.00
_cell.angle_beta   90.00
_cell.angle_gamma   90.00
#
_symmetry.space_group_name_H-M   'P 1'
#
loop_
_entity.id
_entity.type
_entity.pdbx_description
1 polymer ?
#
loop_
_entity_poly.entity_id
_entity_poly.type
_entity_poly.pdbx_seq_one_letter_code
_entity_poly.pdbx_strand_id
1 'polypeptide(L)'
;MKIKKKKNQLLISLNPKIYPLEAVYGACYVFIDRAYLFLDGNPEKEIKIFIKGKEGLNSKELEKIAGEFKNELLNYTLRLSIAKNTKKIRETIVERALFSALPHQEEEFFPEKEKKGEKEKKLVEEDPLGIAIPWEEKYGKKK
;
A
#
# COMPACT_ATOMS: atom_id res chain seq x y z
N MET A 1 0.71 6.76 -23.66
CA MET A 1 0.04 7.95 -23.12
C MET A 1 0.08 9.04 -24.17
N LYS A 2 -1.05 9.62 -24.53
CA LYS A 2 -1.15 10.71 -25.50
C LYS A 2 -1.74 11.93 -24.79
N ILE A 3 -1.21 13.12 -25.05
CA ILE A 3 -1.74 14.39 -24.51
C ILE A 3 -2.18 15.25 -25.68
N LYS A 4 -3.42 15.74 -25.60
CA LYS A 4 -3.96 16.73 -26.54
C LYS A 4 -4.32 17.98 -25.75
N LYS A 5 -3.89 19.14 -26.24
CA LYS A 5 -4.23 20.45 -25.67
C LYS A 5 -5.41 21.08 -26.39
N LYS A 6 -6.32 21.66 -25.64
CA LYS A 6 -7.29 22.68 -26.08
C LYS A 6 -7.16 23.89 -25.15
N LYS A 7 -7.69 25.05 -25.57
CA LYS A 7 -7.57 26.37 -24.95
C LYS A 7 -7.92 26.46 -23.45
N ASN A 8 -7.46 25.81 -22.53
CA ASN A 8 -7.70 25.70 -21.09
C ASN A 8 -8.14 24.28 -20.64
N GLN A 9 -7.87 23.28 -21.49
CA GLN A 9 -8.20 21.90 -21.20
C GLN A 9 -7.13 20.97 -21.75
N LEU A 10 -6.73 19.99 -20.96
CA LEU A 10 -5.82 18.93 -21.36
C LEU A 10 -6.57 17.62 -21.41
N LEU A 11 -6.33 16.84 -22.46
CA LEU A 11 -6.80 15.46 -22.58
C LEU A 11 -5.61 14.53 -22.43
N ILE A 12 -5.66 13.65 -21.46
CA ILE A 12 -4.68 12.61 -21.22
C ILE A 12 -5.32 11.26 -21.51
N SER A 13 -4.76 10.51 -22.45
CA SER A 13 -5.18 9.12 -22.74
C SER A 13 -4.19 8.14 -22.12
N LEU A 14 -4.71 7.21 -21.35
CA LEU A 14 -3.96 6.21 -20.59
C LEU A 14 -4.27 4.79 -21.09
N ASN A 15 -3.26 3.93 -21.02
CA ASN A 15 -3.44 2.50 -21.22
C ASN A 15 -3.77 1.83 -19.88
N PRO A 16 -4.94 1.19 -19.72
CA PRO A 16 -5.36 0.57 -18.47
C PRO A 16 -4.51 -0.65 -18.06
N LYS A 17 -3.82 -1.26 -19.01
CA LYS A 17 -2.86 -2.34 -18.69
C LYS A 17 -1.65 -1.85 -17.90
N ILE A 18 -1.27 -0.59 -18.06
CA ILE A 18 -0.14 0.04 -17.34
C ILE A 18 -0.66 0.76 -16.10
N TYR A 19 -1.75 1.50 -16.25
CA TYR A 19 -2.35 2.33 -15.21
C TYR A 19 -3.75 1.82 -14.86
N PRO A 20 -3.89 1.01 -13.81
CA PRO A 20 -5.20 0.51 -13.39
C PRO A 20 -6.12 1.66 -12.95
N LEU A 21 -7.43 1.49 -13.17
CA LEU A 21 -8.44 2.52 -12.89
C LEU A 21 -8.40 3.00 -11.43
N GLU A 22 -8.10 2.11 -10.49
CA GLU A 22 -7.93 2.43 -9.07
C GLU A 22 -6.80 3.46 -8.84
N ALA A 23 -5.67 3.32 -9.56
CA ALA A 23 -4.57 4.29 -9.50
C ALA A 23 -4.99 5.63 -10.09
N VAL A 24 -5.78 5.60 -11.16
CA VAL A 24 -6.30 6.82 -11.79
C VAL A 24 -7.20 7.59 -10.83
N TYR A 25 -8.10 6.90 -10.11
CA TYR A 25 -8.94 7.53 -9.09
C TYR A 25 -8.10 8.16 -7.97
N GLY A 26 -7.09 7.45 -7.46
CA GLY A 26 -6.21 7.99 -6.43
C GLY A 26 -5.46 9.23 -6.89
N ALA A 27 -4.90 9.21 -8.11
CA ALA A 27 -4.23 10.37 -8.68
C ALA A 27 -5.20 11.53 -8.91
N CYS A 28 -6.39 11.29 -9.45
CA CYS A 28 -7.39 12.33 -9.66
C CYS A 28 -7.78 13.01 -8.33
N TYR A 29 -7.94 12.25 -7.27
CA TYR A 29 -8.34 12.77 -5.97
C TYR A 29 -7.39 13.85 -5.44
N VAL A 30 -6.08 13.70 -5.65
CA VAL A 30 -5.06 14.68 -5.22
C VAL A 30 -5.23 16.05 -5.90
N PHE A 31 -5.82 16.08 -7.11
CA PHE A 31 -5.91 17.31 -7.90
C PHE A 31 -7.30 17.94 -7.92
N ILE A 32 -8.30 17.40 -7.20
CA ILE A 32 -9.67 17.95 -7.16
C ILE A 32 -9.69 19.42 -6.72
N ASP A 33 -8.83 19.83 -5.79
CA ASP A 33 -8.78 21.19 -5.30
C ASP A 33 -8.18 22.16 -6.30
N ARG A 34 -7.34 21.69 -7.23
CA ARG A 34 -6.54 22.51 -8.17
C ARG A 34 -7.11 22.58 -9.57
N ALA A 35 -7.86 21.57 -10.00
CA ALA A 35 -8.42 21.46 -11.33
C ALA A 35 -9.73 20.68 -11.35
N TYR A 36 -10.54 20.90 -12.38
CA TYR A 36 -11.69 20.05 -12.69
C TYR A 36 -11.23 18.85 -13.50
N LEU A 37 -11.55 17.67 -13.03
CA LEU A 37 -11.14 16.40 -13.62
C LEU A 37 -12.39 15.64 -14.09
N PHE A 38 -12.37 15.20 -15.33
CA PHE A 38 -13.43 14.36 -15.90
C PHE A 38 -12.81 13.10 -16.46
N LEU A 39 -13.38 11.96 -16.07
CA LEU A 39 -12.96 10.64 -16.54
C LEU A 39 -13.99 10.15 -17.57
N ASP A 40 -13.48 9.59 -18.66
CA ASP A 40 -14.28 9.00 -19.73
C ASP A 40 -13.51 7.84 -20.37
N GLY A 41 -14.17 7.04 -21.19
CA GLY A 41 -13.58 5.97 -21.95
C GLY A 41 -13.95 4.57 -21.46
N ASN A 42 -13.16 3.59 -21.90
CA ASN A 42 -13.36 2.20 -21.54
C ASN A 42 -12.24 1.71 -20.64
N PRO A 43 -12.56 1.20 -19.42
CA PRO A 43 -11.56 0.70 -18.48
C PRO A 43 -10.66 -0.41 -19.03
N GLU A 44 -11.11 -1.14 -20.05
CA GLU A 44 -10.34 -2.24 -20.65
C GLU A 44 -9.47 -1.80 -21.83
N LYS A 45 -9.85 -0.72 -22.53
CA LYS A 45 -9.19 -0.29 -23.78
C LYS A 45 -8.38 0.98 -23.61
N GLU A 46 -9.05 2.06 -23.19
CA GLU A 46 -8.43 3.39 -23.08
C GLU A 46 -9.18 4.23 -22.06
N ILE A 47 -8.47 4.74 -21.06
CA ILE A 47 -9.00 5.69 -20.07
C ILE A 47 -8.63 7.09 -20.53
N LYS A 48 -9.61 7.97 -20.60
CA LYS A 48 -9.44 9.38 -21.00
C LYS A 48 -9.70 10.28 -19.80
N ILE A 49 -8.77 11.18 -19.53
CA ILE A 49 -8.85 12.13 -18.42
C ILE A 49 -8.82 13.52 -19.01
N PHE A 50 -9.86 14.30 -18.76
CA PHE A 50 -9.93 15.71 -19.11
C PHE A 50 -9.58 16.51 -17.86
N ILE A 51 -8.53 17.31 -17.95
CA ILE A 51 -8.11 18.25 -16.91
C ILE A 51 -8.43 19.65 -17.39
N LYS A 52 -9.36 20.32 -16.71
CA LYS A 52 -9.73 21.70 -16.96
C LYS A 52 -9.26 22.56 -15.80
N GLY A 53 -8.50 23.62 -16.09
CA GLY A 53 -8.08 24.57 -15.07
C GLY A 53 -9.27 25.25 -14.39
N LYS A 54 -9.16 25.47 -13.08
CA LYS A 54 -10.04 26.40 -12.37
C LYS A 54 -9.74 27.83 -12.81
N GLU A 55 -10.58 28.80 -12.41
CA GLU A 55 -10.42 30.22 -12.80
C GLU A 55 -9.02 30.74 -12.43
N GLY A 56 -8.39 31.47 -13.36
CA GLY A 56 -7.07 32.08 -13.16
C GLY A 56 -5.86 31.20 -13.55
N LEU A 57 -6.03 29.94 -13.95
CA LEU A 57 -4.92 29.10 -14.36
C LEU A 57 -4.48 29.36 -15.81
N ASN A 58 -3.19 29.65 -15.97
CA ASN A 58 -2.54 29.83 -17.26
C ASN A 58 -2.21 28.46 -17.92
N SER A 59 -2.00 28.50 -19.26
CA SER A 59 -1.64 27.29 -20.02
C SER A 59 -0.35 26.60 -19.48
N LYS A 60 0.62 27.37 -19.00
CA LYS A 60 1.87 26.84 -18.41
C LYS A 60 1.63 26.14 -17.08
N GLU A 61 0.76 26.69 -16.25
CA GLU A 61 0.37 26.09 -14.97
C GLU A 61 -0.42 24.80 -15.16
N LEU A 62 -1.26 24.78 -16.19
CA LEU A 62 -1.99 23.56 -16.56
C LEU A 62 -1.05 22.44 -17.02
N GLU A 63 0.03 22.78 -17.73
CA GLU A 63 1.09 21.83 -18.09
C GLU A 63 1.85 21.31 -16.88
N LYS A 64 2.13 22.18 -15.92
CA LYS A 64 2.76 21.79 -14.65
C LYS A 64 1.87 20.80 -13.89
N ILE A 65 0.57 21.11 -13.77
CA ILE A 65 -0.41 20.20 -13.17
C ILE A 65 -0.43 18.85 -13.90
N ALA A 66 -0.38 18.83 -15.22
CA ALA A 66 -0.34 17.58 -15.97
C ALA A 66 0.95 16.77 -15.74
N GLY A 67 2.08 17.45 -15.54
CA GLY A 67 3.34 16.82 -15.16
C GLY A 67 3.27 16.20 -13.76
N GLU A 68 2.80 16.97 -12.80
CA GLU A 68 2.58 16.51 -11.42
C GLU A 68 1.57 15.35 -11.37
N PHE A 69 0.48 15.45 -12.13
CA PHE A 69 -0.51 14.38 -12.25
C PHE A 69 0.09 13.05 -12.74
N LYS A 70 1.04 13.10 -13.69
CA LYS A 70 1.72 11.90 -14.16
C LYS A 70 2.57 11.24 -13.06
N ASN A 71 3.27 12.06 -12.29
CA ASN A 71 4.07 11.57 -11.17
C ASN A 71 3.19 10.90 -10.11
N GLU A 72 2.07 11.55 -9.77
CA GLU A 72 1.12 10.97 -8.83
C GLU A 72 0.47 9.69 -9.35
N LEU A 73 0.15 9.63 -10.64
CA LEU A 73 -0.38 8.42 -11.26
C LEU A 73 0.60 7.24 -11.17
N LEU A 74 1.89 7.50 -11.38
CA LEU A 74 2.93 6.49 -11.23
C LEU A 74 3.07 6.07 -9.76
N ASN A 75 3.02 7.02 -8.83
CA ASN A 75 3.07 6.78 -7.39
C ASN A 75 1.90 5.87 -6.94
N TYR A 76 0.66 6.19 -7.33
CA TYR A 76 -0.49 5.35 -7.01
C TYR A 76 -0.43 3.96 -7.67
N THR A 77 0.10 3.86 -8.88
CA THR A 77 0.30 2.57 -9.55
C THR A 77 1.27 1.68 -8.76
N LEU A 78 2.38 2.25 -8.29
CA LEU A 78 3.34 1.54 -7.45
C LEU A 78 2.71 1.14 -6.11
N ARG A 79 1.99 2.05 -5.44
CA ARG A 79 1.29 1.76 -4.18
C ARG A 79 0.31 0.61 -4.32
N LEU A 80 -0.46 0.57 -5.41
CA LEU A 80 -1.38 -0.54 -5.68
C LEU A 80 -0.64 -1.86 -5.91
N SER A 81 0.48 -1.84 -6.62
CA SER A 81 1.31 -3.04 -6.81
C SER A 81 1.82 -3.58 -5.47
N ILE A 82 2.38 -2.71 -4.62
CA ILE A 82 2.82 -3.08 -3.27
C ILE A 82 1.64 -3.59 -2.43
N ALA A 83 0.50 -2.90 -2.48
CA ALA A 83 -0.69 -3.28 -1.75
C ALA A 83 -1.21 -4.69 -2.14
N LYS A 84 -1.16 -5.03 -3.41
CA LYS A 84 -1.53 -6.37 -3.91
C LYS A 84 -0.53 -7.42 -3.45
N ASN A 85 0.76 -7.14 -3.56
CA ASN A 85 1.82 -8.09 -3.19
C ASN A 85 1.86 -8.37 -1.68
N THR A 86 1.56 -7.38 -0.85
CA THR A 86 1.58 -7.50 0.62
C THR A 86 0.22 -7.81 1.24
N LYS A 87 -0.83 -8.02 0.42
CA LYS A 87 -2.21 -8.20 0.89
C LYS A 87 -2.32 -9.29 1.96
N LYS A 88 -1.82 -10.48 1.67
CA LYS A 88 -1.90 -11.63 2.57
C LYS A 88 -1.21 -11.38 3.92
N ILE A 89 -0.03 -10.74 3.88
CA ILE A 89 0.72 -10.42 5.10
C ILE A 89 -0.06 -9.44 5.97
N ARG A 90 -0.61 -8.37 5.37
CA ARG A 90 -1.41 -7.37 6.08
C ARG A 90 -2.69 -7.96 6.66
N GLU A 91 -3.39 -8.80 5.90
CA GLU A 91 -4.59 -9.50 6.36
C GLU A 91 -4.27 -10.37 7.59
N THR A 92 -3.20 -11.16 7.54
CA THR A 92 -2.77 -11.98 8.67
C THR A 92 -2.42 -11.15 9.92
N ILE A 93 -1.74 -10.00 9.74
CA ILE A 93 -1.40 -9.12 10.87
C ILE A 93 -2.66 -8.54 11.51
N VAL A 94 -3.58 -8.01 10.68
CA VAL A 94 -4.84 -7.42 11.15
C VAL A 94 -5.72 -8.48 11.81
N GLU A 95 -5.84 -9.65 11.21
CA GLU A 95 -6.58 -10.77 11.76
C GLU A 95 -6.08 -11.14 13.16
N ARG A 96 -4.77 -11.34 13.32
CA ARG A 96 -4.18 -11.63 14.62
C ARG A 96 -4.40 -10.52 15.65
N ALA A 97 -4.26 -9.26 15.24
CA ALA A 97 -4.50 -8.12 16.12
C ALA A 97 -5.96 -8.04 16.58
N LEU A 98 -6.92 -8.32 15.69
CA LEU A 98 -8.34 -8.35 16.03
C LEU A 98 -8.67 -9.52 16.96
N PHE A 99 -8.13 -10.72 16.70
CA PHE A 99 -8.33 -11.87 17.56
C PHE A 99 -7.75 -11.66 18.97
N SER A 100 -6.59 -11.02 19.08
CA SER A 100 -6.02 -10.72 20.40
C SER A 100 -6.80 -9.67 21.19
N ALA A 101 -7.62 -8.85 20.53
CA ALA A 101 -8.46 -7.84 21.15
C ALA A 101 -9.84 -8.40 21.61
N LEU A 102 -10.21 -9.60 21.17
CA LEU A 102 -11.42 -10.25 21.63
C LEU A 102 -11.20 -10.79 23.06
N PRO A 103 -12.18 -10.68 23.97
CA PRO A 103 -12.09 -11.34 25.28
C PRO A 103 -11.91 -12.85 25.03
N HIS A 104 -10.86 -13.39 25.64
CA HIS A 104 -10.52 -14.81 25.52
C HIS A 104 -11.70 -15.67 25.93
N GLN A 105 -12.45 -16.19 24.97
CA GLN A 105 -13.09 -17.47 25.14
C GLN A 105 -11.95 -18.49 24.91
N GLU A 106 -11.49 -19.09 26.00
CA GLU A 106 -10.48 -20.15 26.00
C GLU A 106 -11.08 -21.40 25.35
N GLU A 107 -11.27 -21.43 24.03
CA GLU A 107 -11.55 -22.69 23.32
C GLU A 107 -11.03 -22.60 21.87
N GLU A 108 -9.91 -23.33 21.65
CA GLU A 108 -9.66 -24.16 20.46
C GLU A 108 -9.56 -23.49 19.07
N PHE A 109 -8.73 -22.43 18.90
CA PHE A 109 -8.37 -22.05 17.53
C PHE A 109 -6.86 -22.12 17.21
N PHE A 110 -6.09 -22.76 18.06
CA PHE A 110 -4.72 -23.12 17.70
C PHE A 110 -4.69 -24.61 17.37
N PRO A 111 -4.39 -25.00 16.12
CA PRO A 111 -4.04 -26.40 15.88
C PRO A 111 -2.92 -26.74 16.86
N GLU A 112 -3.10 -27.84 17.58
CA GLU A 112 -2.18 -28.36 18.59
C GLU A 112 -0.74 -28.09 18.16
N LYS A 113 -0.02 -27.36 19.00
CA LYS A 113 1.44 -27.26 18.88
C LYS A 113 1.96 -28.70 19.10
N GLU A 114 2.21 -29.39 18.00
CA GLU A 114 3.04 -30.55 18.04
C GLU A 114 4.26 -30.24 18.91
N LYS A 115 4.36 -30.95 20.03
CA LYS A 115 5.51 -31.09 20.92
C LYS A 115 6.78 -30.30 20.56
N LYS A 116 6.74 -28.96 20.68
CA LYS A 116 7.92 -28.12 20.55
C LYS A 116 8.81 -28.09 21.79
N GLY A 117 8.31 -28.58 22.92
CA GLY A 117 9.04 -28.58 24.20
C GLY A 117 10.35 -29.37 24.19
N GLU A 118 10.49 -30.44 23.38
CA GLU A 118 11.74 -31.18 23.26
C GLU A 118 12.75 -30.54 22.29
N LYS A 119 12.29 -29.81 21.26
CA LYS A 119 13.19 -29.08 20.34
C LYS A 119 13.74 -27.80 20.96
N GLU A 120 12.95 -27.11 21.76
CA GLU A 120 13.44 -25.88 22.45
C GLU A 120 14.47 -26.21 23.54
N LYS A 121 14.30 -27.33 24.28
CA LYS A 121 15.34 -27.79 25.21
C LYS A 121 16.64 -28.18 24.52
N LYS A 122 16.60 -28.83 23.36
CA LYS A 122 17.81 -29.17 22.59
C LYS A 122 18.50 -27.94 22.03
N LEU A 123 17.75 -26.88 21.61
CA LEU A 123 18.32 -25.62 21.10
C LEU A 123 19.05 -24.87 22.22
N VAL A 124 18.61 -24.96 23.48
CA VAL A 124 19.28 -24.33 24.63
C VAL A 124 20.54 -25.07 25.01
N GLU A 125 20.55 -26.43 24.88
CA GLU A 125 21.73 -27.26 25.15
C GLU A 125 22.85 -27.06 24.11
N GLU A 126 22.54 -26.60 22.89
CA GLU A 126 23.50 -26.36 21.81
C GLU A 126 23.80 -24.85 21.60
N ASP A 127 23.47 -23.98 22.56
CA ASP A 127 23.73 -22.53 22.46
C ASP A 127 25.13 -22.15 23.01
N PRO A 128 26.19 -22.24 22.19
CA PRO A 128 27.57 -21.96 22.64
C PRO A 128 27.81 -20.49 22.97
N LEU A 129 26.93 -19.60 22.52
CA LEU A 129 27.01 -18.14 22.75
C LEU A 129 26.13 -17.68 23.92
N GLY A 130 25.23 -18.53 24.42
CA GLY A 130 24.31 -18.21 25.50
C GLY A 130 23.35 -17.08 25.16
N ILE A 131 22.84 -17.05 23.91
CA ILE A 131 21.91 -16.02 23.43
C ILE A 131 20.48 -16.33 23.91
N ALA A 132 20.16 -17.62 24.05
CA ALA A 132 18.86 -18.09 24.52
C ALA A 132 18.66 -18.01 26.03
N ILE A 133 19.73 -17.72 26.80
CA ILE A 133 19.67 -17.59 28.26
C ILE A 133 19.11 -16.21 28.63
N PRO A 134 18.05 -16.10 29.45
CA PRO A 134 17.53 -14.83 29.93
C PRO A 134 18.63 -13.98 30.62
N TRP A 135 18.58 -12.67 30.42
CA TRP A 135 19.61 -11.76 30.93
C TRP A 135 19.72 -11.80 32.45
N GLU A 136 18.61 -12.01 33.17
CA GLU A 136 18.56 -12.14 34.62
C GLU A 136 19.32 -13.38 35.13
N GLU A 137 19.33 -14.47 34.39
CA GLU A 137 20.08 -15.68 34.73
C GLU A 137 21.56 -15.52 34.42
N LYS A 138 21.90 -14.81 33.35
CA LYS A 138 23.28 -14.61 32.90
C LYS A 138 24.03 -13.57 33.73
N TYR A 139 23.36 -12.51 34.17
CA TYR A 139 23.97 -11.35 34.84
C TYR A 139 23.28 -10.93 36.14
N GLY A 140 22.20 -11.57 36.53
CA GLY A 140 21.51 -11.31 37.79
C GLY A 140 22.41 -11.52 38.98
N LYS A 141 22.58 -10.52 39.84
CA LYS A 141 23.39 -10.63 41.07
C LYS A 141 22.73 -11.66 41.99
N LYS A 142 23.37 -12.78 42.28
CA LYS A 142 23.04 -13.62 43.39
C LYS A 142 23.12 -12.78 44.66
N LYS A 143 21.97 -12.55 45.32
CA LYS A 143 21.94 -12.03 46.69
C LYS A 143 22.31 -13.12 47.66
#